data_a12f8daf688e026963314741c1f8f96d
#
_entry.id   a12f8daf688e026963314741c1f8f96d
#
_cell.length_a   1.000
_cell.length_b   1.000
_cell.length_c   1.000
_cell.angle_alpha   90.00
_cell.angle_beta   90.00
_cell.angle_gamma   90.00
#
_symmetry.space_group_name_H-M   'P 1'
#
loop_
_entity.id
_entity.type
_entity.pdbx_description
1 polymer ?
#
loop_
_entity_poly.entity_id
_entity_poly.type
_entity_poly.pdbx_seq_one_letter_code
_entity_poly.pdbx_strand_id
1 'polypeptide(L)'
;MLQSKDSVFVKGVVSDENGSFILNTPHQNGIVKVTCIGYRTVFLNVTDDNLGVIVLKEESMTLGDVIVKSSLPKSKLKNGAVITTVAGSILEKTGNIYNLLDRIPNVTTQNGKINIFGIGEPVIYINGKKVRDNTELDRLNPDEISTVEVKQNPGAQYASNVKAVIRINTKKRTKDGFGFETRTFGK
;
A
#
# COMPACT_ATOMS: atom_id res chain seq x y z
N MET A 1 3.72 -31.90 13.85
CA MET A 1 2.72 -32.08 12.79
C MET A 1 3.31 -32.95 11.69
N LEU A 2 2.66 -34.09 11.36
CA LEU A 2 3.09 -34.97 10.27
C LEU A 2 2.41 -34.59 8.96
N GLN A 3 3.19 -34.55 7.90
CA GLN A 3 2.71 -34.33 6.52
C GLN A 3 3.16 -35.49 5.64
N SER A 4 2.34 -35.87 4.65
CA SER A 4 2.76 -36.77 3.57
C SER A 4 3.79 -36.09 2.66
N LYS A 5 4.47 -36.83 1.76
CA LYS A 5 5.40 -36.28 0.77
C LYS A 5 4.75 -35.20 -0.12
N ASP A 6 3.43 -35.23 -0.27
CA ASP A 6 2.65 -34.26 -1.06
C ASP A 6 2.17 -33.07 -0.21
N SER A 7 2.76 -32.83 0.98
CA SER A 7 2.44 -31.74 1.91
C SER A 7 1.01 -31.79 2.48
N VAL A 8 0.32 -32.92 2.38
CA VAL A 8 -1.01 -33.11 2.97
C VAL A 8 -0.87 -33.34 4.46
N PHE A 9 -1.64 -32.60 5.26
CA PHE A 9 -1.68 -32.80 6.71
C PHE A 9 -2.25 -34.16 7.07
N VAL A 10 -1.50 -34.94 7.86
CA VAL A 10 -1.91 -36.26 8.33
C VAL A 10 -2.35 -36.20 9.81
N LYS A 11 -1.48 -35.76 10.70
CA LYS A 11 -1.75 -35.67 12.14
C LYS A 11 -0.85 -34.64 12.82
N GLY A 12 -1.33 -34.06 13.93
CA GLY A 12 -0.56 -33.14 14.76
C GLY A 12 -0.69 -33.51 16.23
N VAL A 13 0.36 -33.25 16.99
CA VAL A 13 0.40 -33.37 18.46
C VAL A 13 1.13 -32.17 19.02
N VAL A 14 0.91 -31.87 20.29
CA VAL A 14 1.64 -30.87 21.08
C VAL A 14 2.56 -31.60 22.02
N SER A 15 3.77 -31.11 22.25
CA SER A 15 4.69 -31.65 23.26
C SER A 15 4.18 -31.35 24.68
N ASP A 16 4.58 -32.18 25.62
CA ASP A 16 4.38 -31.95 27.05
C ASP A 16 5.32 -30.87 27.60
N GLU A 17 5.27 -30.64 28.92
CA GLU A 17 6.12 -29.65 29.62
C GLU A 17 7.62 -29.97 29.54
N ASN A 18 7.99 -31.23 29.31
CA ASN A 18 9.37 -31.69 29.15
C ASN A 18 9.82 -31.67 27.69
N GLY A 19 8.96 -31.24 26.75
CA GLY A 19 9.22 -31.26 25.32
C GLY A 19 9.02 -32.62 24.66
N SER A 20 8.51 -33.64 25.38
CA SER A 20 8.28 -34.98 24.83
C SER A 20 6.96 -35.01 24.06
N PHE A 21 6.95 -35.76 22.94
CA PHE A 21 5.74 -35.98 22.15
C PHE A 21 5.72 -37.39 21.56
N ILE A 22 4.53 -37.95 21.39
CA ILE A 22 4.29 -39.21 20.71
C ILE A 22 3.29 -38.97 19.58
N LEU A 23 3.69 -39.37 18.37
CA LEU A 23 2.88 -39.21 17.18
C LEU A 23 2.47 -40.59 16.64
N ASN A 24 1.34 -41.15 17.10
CA ASN A 24 0.82 -42.39 16.59
C ASN A 24 0.24 -42.21 15.18
N THR A 25 0.87 -42.83 14.19
CA THR A 25 0.44 -42.78 12.79
C THR A 25 0.65 -44.14 12.13
N PRO A 26 -0.24 -44.57 11.24
CA PRO A 26 -0.03 -45.79 10.45
C PRO A 26 0.97 -45.58 9.28
N HIS A 27 1.38 -44.31 9.00
CA HIS A 27 2.26 -43.98 7.92
C HIS A 27 3.73 -44.06 8.38
N GLN A 28 4.50 -44.96 7.76
CA GLN A 28 5.92 -45.13 8.03
C GLN A 28 6.83 -44.12 7.30
N ASN A 29 6.30 -43.37 6.34
CA ASN A 29 7.06 -42.39 5.58
C ASN A 29 6.32 -41.04 5.58
N GLY A 30 7.01 -39.98 5.97
CA GLY A 30 6.42 -38.65 5.99
C GLY A 30 7.43 -37.61 6.43
N ILE A 31 6.98 -36.35 6.48
CA ILE A 31 7.77 -35.24 6.97
C ILE A 31 7.14 -34.76 8.29
N VAL A 32 7.91 -34.76 9.34
CA VAL A 32 7.51 -34.11 10.60
C VAL A 32 7.93 -32.67 10.57
N LYS A 33 6.95 -31.78 10.63
CA LYS A 33 7.16 -30.34 10.78
C LYS A 33 7.05 -30.01 12.28
N VAL A 34 8.11 -29.47 12.84
CA VAL A 34 8.15 -28.98 14.23
C VAL A 34 8.16 -27.47 14.24
N THR A 35 7.21 -26.88 14.96
CA THR A 35 7.04 -25.43 15.06
C THR A 35 6.90 -25.02 16.51
N CYS A 36 7.56 -23.93 16.90
CA CYS A 36 7.38 -23.27 18.19
C CYS A 36 7.46 -21.76 17.96
N ILE A 37 6.67 -20.99 18.71
CA ILE A 37 6.71 -19.53 18.63
C ILE A 37 8.08 -19.04 19.10
N GLY A 38 8.74 -18.20 18.29
CA GLY A 38 10.09 -17.69 18.57
C GLY A 38 11.22 -18.61 18.10
N TYR A 39 10.91 -19.75 17.47
CA TYR A 39 11.90 -20.70 16.96
C TYR A 39 11.72 -20.97 15.48
N ARG A 40 12.83 -21.25 14.80
CA ARG A 40 12.84 -21.64 13.39
C ARG A 40 12.15 -22.99 13.20
N THR A 41 11.22 -23.04 12.24
CA THR A 41 10.55 -24.29 11.86
C THR A 41 11.57 -25.30 11.35
N VAL A 42 11.49 -26.54 11.86
CA VAL A 42 12.34 -27.67 11.44
C VAL A 42 11.48 -28.70 10.72
N PHE A 43 12.01 -29.23 9.63
CA PHE A 43 11.40 -30.34 8.87
C PHE A 43 12.33 -31.55 8.94
N LEU A 44 11.78 -32.72 9.34
CA LEU A 44 12.48 -33.97 9.49
C LEU A 44 11.78 -35.04 8.67
N ASN A 45 12.54 -35.80 7.90
CA ASN A 45 12.01 -37.01 7.29
C ASN A 45 11.87 -38.10 8.36
N VAL A 46 10.72 -38.77 8.38
CA VAL A 46 10.51 -39.92 9.26
C VAL A 46 11.21 -41.10 8.60
N THR A 47 12.32 -41.56 9.20
CA THR A 47 13.06 -42.75 8.78
C THR A 47 12.96 -43.88 9.82
N ASP A 48 12.73 -43.49 11.07
CA ASP A 48 12.68 -44.40 12.21
C ASP A 48 11.55 -44.02 13.17
N ASP A 49 11.15 -44.95 14.03
CA ASP A 49 10.13 -44.74 15.06
C ASP A 49 10.60 -43.76 16.16
N ASN A 50 11.90 -43.58 16.31
CA ASN A 50 12.51 -42.63 17.25
C ASN A 50 13.24 -41.53 16.53
N LEU A 51 12.74 -40.29 16.61
CA LEU A 51 13.32 -39.13 16.00
C LEU A 51 14.44 -38.46 16.82
N GLY A 52 14.72 -39.02 18.02
CA GLY A 52 15.73 -38.47 18.93
C GLY A 52 15.37 -37.08 19.46
N VAL A 53 16.39 -36.33 19.85
CA VAL A 53 16.23 -34.96 20.36
C VAL A 53 16.25 -33.96 19.18
N ILE A 54 15.18 -33.21 19.05
CA ILE A 54 15.05 -32.16 18.01
C ILE A 54 15.37 -30.81 18.65
N VAL A 55 16.50 -30.24 18.30
CA VAL A 55 16.92 -28.92 18.78
C VAL A 55 16.36 -27.82 17.85
N LEU A 56 15.54 -26.95 18.42
CA LEU A 56 15.05 -25.77 17.72
C LEU A 56 16.02 -24.60 17.95
N LYS A 57 16.36 -23.89 16.88
CA LYS A 57 17.15 -22.66 16.98
C LYS A 57 16.18 -21.49 17.17
N GLU A 58 16.52 -20.63 18.12
CA GLU A 58 15.78 -19.38 18.27
C GLU A 58 15.79 -18.61 16.94
N GLU A 59 14.63 -18.28 16.47
CA GLU A 59 14.45 -17.29 15.44
C GLU A 59 14.03 -16.04 16.20
N SER A 60 15.01 -15.18 16.51
CA SER A 60 14.61 -13.83 16.82
C SER A 60 13.80 -13.37 15.61
N MET A 61 12.47 -13.46 15.69
CA MET A 61 11.62 -12.59 14.93
C MET A 61 11.98 -11.18 15.41
N THR A 62 13.04 -10.65 14.86
CA THR A 62 12.97 -9.27 14.47
C THR A 62 11.74 -9.30 13.58
N LEU A 63 10.58 -8.90 14.11
CA LEU A 63 9.54 -8.30 13.30
C LEU A 63 10.38 -7.35 12.46
N GLY A 64 10.76 -7.81 11.26
CA GLY A 64 11.40 -6.95 10.30
C GLY A 64 10.49 -5.77 10.36
N ASP A 65 11.01 -4.65 10.87
CA ASP A 65 10.27 -3.43 10.80
C ASP A 65 9.67 -3.48 9.42
N VAL A 66 8.36 -3.70 9.37
CA VAL A 66 7.61 -3.23 8.23
C VAL A 66 7.83 -1.74 8.36
N ILE A 67 9.04 -1.32 7.92
CA ILE A 67 9.28 0.04 7.59
C ILE A 67 8.31 0.26 6.45
N VAL A 68 7.07 0.55 6.84
CA VAL A 68 6.17 1.29 5.99
C VAL A 68 6.94 2.58 5.79
N LYS A 69 7.80 2.61 4.77
CA LYS A 69 8.48 3.82 4.29
C LYS A 69 7.46 4.76 3.65
N SER A 70 6.30 4.82 4.26
CA SER A 70 5.29 5.78 4.03
C SER A 70 5.70 6.97 4.88
N SER A 71 6.53 7.83 4.33
CA SER A 71 6.90 9.07 5.01
C SER A 71 5.64 9.89 5.26
N LEU A 72 5.62 10.62 6.37
CA LEU A 72 4.58 11.62 6.61
C LEU A 72 4.50 12.56 5.39
N PRO A 73 3.31 12.99 4.98
CA PRO A 73 3.16 13.91 3.86
C PRO A 73 3.90 15.21 4.16
N LYS A 74 4.74 15.63 3.23
CA LYS A 74 5.48 16.90 3.35
C LYS A 74 4.68 17.99 2.66
N SER A 75 4.30 19.01 3.41
CA SER A 75 3.68 20.22 2.87
C SER A 75 4.66 21.38 2.92
N LYS A 76 4.72 22.16 1.83
CA LYS A 76 5.55 23.36 1.73
C LYS A 76 4.76 24.50 1.14
N LEU A 77 5.01 25.70 1.64
CA LEU A 77 4.46 26.92 1.08
C LEU A 77 5.35 27.41 -0.07
N LYS A 78 4.78 27.60 -1.26
CA LYS A 78 5.48 28.16 -2.42
C LYS A 78 4.53 29.05 -3.21
N ASN A 79 4.94 30.30 -3.46
CA ASN A 79 4.16 31.29 -4.22
C ASN A 79 2.71 31.48 -3.73
N GLY A 80 2.51 31.45 -2.40
CA GLY A 80 1.18 31.59 -1.78
C GLY A 80 0.29 30.33 -1.91
N ALA A 81 0.85 29.21 -2.36
CA ALA A 81 0.16 27.93 -2.43
C ALA A 81 0.79 26.92 -1.46
N VAL A 82 -0.03 26.12 -0.82
CA VAL A 82 0.40 24.95 -0.01
C VAL A 82 0.50 23.76 -0.95
N ILE A 83 1.70 23.22 -1.14
CA ILE A 83 1.96 22.05 -1.97
C ILE A 83 2.23 20.86 -1.05
N THR A 84 1.36 19.87 -1.06
CA THR A 84 1.50 18.62 -0.31
C THR A 84 1.96 17.50 -1.25
N THR A 85 3.05 16.84 -0.87
CA THR A 85 3.57 15.67 -1.59
C THR A 85 2.78 14.43 -1.16
N VAL A 86 2.13 13.79 -2.11
CA VAL A 86 1.37 12.54 -1.93
C VAL A 86 2.26 11.34 -2.21
N ALA A 87 3.03 11.40 -3.30
CA ALA A 87 3.92 10.34 -3.72
C ALA A 87 4.88 9.90 -2.61
N GLY A 88 4.92 8.59 -2.33
CA GLY A 88 5.76 8.01 -1.28
C GLY A 88 5.29 8.31 0.15
N SER A 89 4.10 8.90 0.35
CA SER A 89 3.53 9.19 1.67
C SER A 89 2.36 8.25 2.03
N ILE A 90 1.93 8.32 3.30
CA ILE A 90 0.75 7.58 3.75
C ILE A 90 -0.54 7.97 3.00
N LEU A 91 -0.54 9.12 2.33
CA LEU A 91 -1.70 9.61 1.57
C LEU A 91 -2.01 8.74 0.34
N GLU A 92 -1.03 8.03 -0.23
CA GLU A 92 -1.26 7.08 -1.32
C GLU A 92 -2.22 5.95 -0.94
N LYS A 93 -2.35 5.64 0.35
CA LYS A 93 -3.14 4.52 0.88
C LYS A 93 -4.50 4.94 1.44
N THR A 94 -4.99 6.12 1.13
CA THR A 94 -6.22 6.66 1.72
C THR A 94 -7.52 6.09 1.14
N GLY A 95 -7.44 5.15 0.19
CA GLY A 95 -8.59 4.44 -0.38
C GLY A 95 -9.29 5.22 -1.50
N ASN A 96 -9.61 6.50 -1.34
CA ASN A 96 -10.22 7.32 -2.38
C ASN A 96 -9.72 8.77 -2.33
N ILE A 97 -10.03 9.52 -3.40
CA ILE A 97 -9.58 10.92 -3.57
C ILE A 97 -10.13 11.85 -2.48
N TYR A 98 -11.35 11.66 -2.03
CA TYR A 98 -11.96 12.53 -1.01
C TYR A 98 -11.28 12.35 0.33
N ASN A 99 -11.00 11.11 0.75
CA ASN A 99 -10.24 10.79 1.96
C ASN A 99 -8.81 11.34 1.91
N LEU A 100 -8.20 11.38 0.72
CA LEU A 100 -6.91 12.02 0.51
C LEU A 100 -7.03 13.53 0.69
N LEU A 101 -7.99 14.17 0.02
CA LEU A 101 -8.17 15.61 0.06
C LEU A 101 -8.53 16.11 1.46
N ASP A 102 -9.30 15.36 2.24
CA ASP A 102 -9.63 15.68 3.63
C ASP A 102 -8.41 15.72 4.56
N ARG A 103 -7.30 15.08 4.16
CA ARG A 103 -6.03 15.12 4.89
C ARG A 103 -5.07 16.21 4.39
N ILE A 104 -5.46 16.98 3.37
CA ILE A 104 -4.69 18.12 2.88
C ILE A 104 -4.99 19.35 3.75
N PRO A 105 -3.97 20.13 4.15
CA PRO A 105 -4.19 21.34 4.94
C PRO A 105 -5.21 22.30 4.30
N ASN A 106 -6.13 22.80 5.12
CA ASN A 106 -7.21 23.70 4.77
C ASN A 106 -8.29 23.17 3.81
N VAL A 107 -8.29 21.88 3.50
CA VAL A 107 -9.32 21.21 2.71
C VAL A 107 -10.23 20.42 3.63
N THR A 108 -11.52 20.45 3.38
CA THR A 108 -12.52 19.61 4.04
C THR A 108 -13.41 18.97 2.99
N THR A 109 -13.81 17.72 3.23
CA THR A 109 -14.69 16.98 2.33
C THR A 109 -15.92 16.49 3.09
N GLN A 110 -17.10 16.84 2.64
CA GLN A 110 -18.37 16.40 3.22
C GLN A 110 -19.35 16.03 2.11
N ASN A 111 -19.90 14.83 2.17
CA ASN A 111 -20.89 14.33 1.19
C ASN A 111 -20.46 14.50 -0.27
N GLY A 112 -19.19 14.21 -0.58
CA GLY A 112 -18.62 14.37 -1.91
C GLY A 112 -18.38 15.82 -2.36
N LYS A 113 -18.64 16.81 -1.50
CA LYS A 113 -18.31 18.21 -1.74
C LYS A 113 -16.97 18.56 -1.13
N ILE A 114 -16.14 19.25 -1.88
CA ILE A 114 -14.81 19.68 -1.46
C ILE A 114 -14.87 21.16 -1.16
N ASN A 115 -14.45 21.57 0.03
CA ASN A 115 -14.44 22.96 0.49
C ASN A 115 -13.05 23.35 1.00
N ILE A 116 -12.71 24.62 0.85
CA ILE A 116 -11.55 25.23 1.50
C ILE A 116 -12.06 25.98 2.74
N PHE A 117 -11.42 25.69 3.88
CA PHE A 117 -11.79 26.31 5.15
C PHE A 117 -11.84 27.84 5.06
N GLY A 118 -12.96 28.43 5.44
CA GLY A 118 -13.19 29.88 5.43
C GLY A 118 -13.43 30.54 4.06
N ILE A 119 -13.39 29.75 2.95
CA ILE A 119 -13.51 30.27 1.58
C ILE A 119 -14.69 29.67 0.82
N GLY A 120 -14.94 28.37 1.00
CA GLY A 120 -15.96 27.62 0.30
C GLY A 120 -15.41 26.73 -0.82
N GLU A 121 -16.22 26.49 -1.85
CA GLU A 121 -15.93 25.55 -2.92
C GLU A 121 -14.80 26.03 -3.84
N PRO A 122 -13.72 25.25 -4.03
CA PRO A 122 -12.61 25.60 -4.91
C PRO A 122 -12.87 25.19 -6.37
N VAL A 123 -12.16 25.81 -7.30
CA VAL A 123 -12.04 25.27 -8.65
C VAL A 123 -10.92 24.24 -8.68
N ILE A 124 -11.20 23.05 -9.21
CA ILE A 124 -10.27 21.90 -9.21
C ILE A 124 -9.67 21.70 -10.60
N TYR A 125 -8.38 21.43 -10.64
CA TYR A 125 -7.64 21.09 -11.85
C TYR A 125 -6.91 19.76 -11.68
N ILE A 126 -6.96 18.90 -12.69
CA ILE A 126 -6.18 17.67 -12.77
C ILE A 126 -5.20 17.83 -13.93
N ASN A 127 -3.89 17.80 -13.65
CA ASN A 127 -2.82 17.99 -14.63
C ASN A 127 -3.02 19.25 -15.50
N GLY A 128 -3.49 20.32 -14.88
CA GLY A 128 -3.73 21.60 -15.56
C GLY A 128 -5.08 21.74 -16.27
N LYS A 129 -5.87 20.66 -16.37
CA LYS A 129 -7.20 20.67 -16.98
C LYS A 129 -8.26 20.88 -15.89
N LYS A 130 -9.17 21.84 -16.10
CA LYS A 130 -10.26 22.11 -15.16
C LYS A 130 -11.22 20.92 -15.12
N VAL A 131 -11.53 20.45 -13.92
CA VAL A 131 -12.53 19.41 -13.65
C VAL A 131 -13.92 19.99 -13.92
N ARG A 132 -14.76 19.26 -14.64
CA ARG A 132 -16.11 19.66 -14.99
C ARG A 132 -17.17 19.09 -14.07
N ASP A 133 -16.94 17.86 -13.64
CA ASP A 133 -17.83 17.16 -12.73
C ASP A 133 -17.06 16.22 -11.78
N ASN A 134 -17.73 15.75 -10.75
CA ASN A 134 -17.12 14.90 -9.72
C ASN A 134 -16.71 13.51 -10.25
N THR A 135 -17.27 13.04 -11.37
CA THR A 135 -16.89 11.74 -11.96
C THR A 135 -15.44 11.71 -12.43
N GLU A 136 -14.86 12.87 -12.80
CA GLU A 136 -13.44 12.96 -13.12
C GLU A 136 -12.58 12.74 -11.88
N LEU A 137 -13.03 13.19 -10.70
CA LEU A 137 -12.36 12.98 -9.42
C LEU A 137 -12.50 11.54 -8.93
N ASP A 138 -13.68 10.93 -9.07
CA ASP A 138 -13.97 9.57 -8.63
C ASP A 138 -13.08 8.51 -9.31
N ARG A 139 -12.55 8.84 -10.51
CA ARG A 139 -11.64 7.98 -11.27
C ARG A 139 -10.18 8.08 -10.85
N LEU A 140 -9.84 9.04 -9.98
CA LEU A 140 -8.47 9.22 -9.52
C LEU A 140 -8.19 8.31 -8.33
N ASN A 141 -7.18 7.46 -8.47
CA ASN A 141 -6.66 6.70 -7.35
C ASN A 141 -5.58 7.51 -6.61
N PRO A 142 -5.60 7.51 -5.27
CA PRO A 142 -4.58 8.21 -4.46
C PRO A 142 -3.14 7.84 -4.80
N ASP A 143 -2.88 6.58 -5.16
CA ASP A 143 -1.56 6.07 -5.53
C ASP A 143 -1.03 6.62 -6.87
N GLU A 144 -1.92 7.11 -7.74
CA GLU A 144 -1.53 7.78 -8.99
C GLU A 144 -1.14 9.25 -8.78
N ILE A 145 -1.43 9.83 -7.61
CA ILE A 145 -1.23 11.25 -7.35
C ILE A 145 0.22 11.52 -6.89
N SER A 146 0.83 12.51 -7.49
CA SER A 146 2.16 12.99 -7.12
C SER A 146 2.09 14.10 -6.07
N THR A 147 1.32 15.16 -6.36
CA THR A 147 1.18 16.32 -5.48
C THR A 147 -0.21 16.91 -5.54
N VAL A 148 -0.64 17.51 -4.43
CA VAL A 148 -1.84 18.35 -4.35
C VAL A 148 -1.40 19.76 -3.95
N GLU A 149 -1.77 20.74 -4.75
CA GLU A 149 -1.51 22.17 -4.50
C GLU A 149 -2.83 22.87 -4.17
N VAL A 150 -2.87 23.56 -3.04
CA VAL A 150 -4.01 24.38 -2.61
C VAL A 150 -3.59 25.83 -2.61
N LYS A 151 -4.24 26.65 -3.42
CA LYS A 151 -4.00 28.08 -3.50
C LYS A 151 -5.27 28.85 -3.15
N GLN A 152 -5.18 29.63 -2.10
CA GLN A 152 -6.19 30.61 -1.72
C GLN A 152 -5.87 31.93 -2.44
N ASN A 153 -6.90 32.68 -2.85
CA ASN A 153 -6.75 33.94 -3.58
C ASN A 153 -5.79 33.80 -4.79
N PRO A 154 -6.16 32.99 -5.79
CA PRO A 154 -5.25 32.62 -6.88
C PRO A 154 -4.80 33.76 -7.79
N GLY A 155 -5.40 34.94 -7.63
CA GLY A 155 -5.02 36.18 -8.39
C GLY A 155 -5.64 36.26 -9.77
N ALA A 156 -5.16 37.25 -10.55
CA ALA A 156 -5.75 37.65 -11.83
C ALA A 156 -5.67 36.60 -12.96
N GLN A 157 -4.99 35.50 -12.74
CA GLN A 157 -4.93 34.36 -13.70
C GLN A 157 -6.25 33.60 -13.81
N TYR A 158 -7.17 33.82 -12.86
CA TYR A 158 -8.45 33.13 -12.76
C TYR A 158 -9.58 34.15 -12.82
N ALA A 159 -10.78 33.70 -13.17
CA ALA A 159 -11.95 34.56 -13.13
C ALA A 159 -12.15 35.17 -11.74
N SER A 160 -12.66 36.40 -11.67
CA SER A 160 -12.80 37.16 -10.41
C SER A 160 -13.63 36.49 -9.31
N ASN A 161 -14.48 35.54 -9.69
CA ASN A 161 -15.29 34.75 -8.77
C ASN A 161 -14.56 33.52 -8.17
N VAL A 162 -13.34 33.19 -8.64
CA VAL A 162 -12.55 32.05 -8.15
C VAL A 162 -11.76 32.50 -6.93
N LYS A 163 -12.20 32.05 -5.75
CA LYS A 163 -11.58 32.37 -4.46
C LYS A 163 -10.51 31.38 -4.03
N ALA A 164 -10.56 30.14 -4.52
CA ALA A 164 -9.57 29.11 -4.25
C ALA A 164 -9.44 28.13 -5.41
N VAL A 165 -8.26 27.54 -5.53
CA VAL A 165 -7.93 26.55 -6.56
C VAL A 165 -7.21 25.37 -5.91
N ILE A 166 -7.63 24.17 -6.28
CA ILE A 166 -6.90 22.92 -5.99
C ILE A 166 -6.33 22.39 -7.32
N ARG A 167 -5.02 22.11 -7.36
CA ARG A 167 -4.36 21.44 -8.48
C ARG A 167 -3.88 20.08 -8.05
N ILE A 168 -4.35 19.04 -8.70
CA ILE A 168 -3.96 17.65 -8.50
C ILE A 168 -3.05 17.27 -9.65
N ASN A 169 -1.80 16.93 -9.35
CA ASN A 169 -0.85 16.45 -10.33
C ASN A 169 -0.64 14.94 -10.13
N THR A 170 -0.83 14.18 -11.18
CA THR A 170 -0.58 12.73 -11.17
C THR A 170 0.89 12.44 -11.45
N LYS A 171 1.33 11.24 -11.07
CA LYS A 171 2.64 10.73 -11.45
C LYS A 171 2.71 10.62 -12.98
N LYS A 172 3.84 10.99 -13.56
CA LYS A 172 4.07 10.73 -14.98
C LYS A 172 4.07 9.22 -15.19
N ARG A 173 3.19 8.70 -16.05
CA ARG A 173 3.29 7.31 -16.51
C ARG A 173 4.57 7.21 -17.31
N THR A 174 5.59 6.59 -16.76
CA THR A 174 6.74 6.14 -17.55
C THR A 174 6.20 5.03 -18.45
N LYS A 175 5.93 5.35 -19.71
CA LYS A 175 5.69 4.31 -20.70
C LYS A 175 7.04 3.65 -20.96
N ASP A 176 7.31 2.56 -20.31
CA ASP A 176 8.33 1.61 -20.75
C ASP A 176 7.77 0.91 -21.99
N GLY A 177 8.11 1.45 -23.15
CA GLY A 177 7.70 0.89 -24.44
C GLY A 177 7.99 1.88 -25.57
N PHE A 178 9.11 1.68 -26.27
CA PHE A 178 9.35 2.30 -27.56
C PHE A 178 8.45 1.63 -28.61
N GLY A 179 7.32 2.24 -28.94
CA GLY A 179 6.53 1.87 -30.11
C GLY A 179 7.06 2.60 -31.34
N PHE A 180 7.79 1.94 -32.21
CA PHE A 180 8.10 2.43 -33.56
C PHE A 180 6.92 2.09 -34.47
N GLU A 181 6.17 3.10 -34.89
CA GLU A 181 5.18 2.98 -35.96
C GLU A 181 5.87 3.33 -37.29
N THR A 182 6.31 2.34 -38.04
CA THR A 182 6.84 2.50 -39.40
C THR A 182 5.67 2.51 -40.39
N ARG A 183 5.33 3.70 -40.92
CA ARG A 183 4.42 3.81 -42.07
C ARG A 183 5.24 3.70 -43.32
N THR A 184 5.14 2.56 -44.01
CA THR A 184 5.67 2.39 -45.33
C THR A 184 4.65 2.90 -46.37
N PHE A 185 4.94 4.01 -47.00
CA PHE A 185 4.18 4.45 -48.16
C PHE A 185 4.74 3.69 -49.37
N GLY A 186 4.00 2.70 -49.87
CA GLY A 186 4.26 2.07 -51.17
C GLY A 186 3.88 3.04 -52.32
N LYS A 187 4.76 3.11 -53.31
CA LYS A 187 4.56 3.85 -54.55
C LYS A 187 3.72 3.03 -55.49
#